data_8dca94d3a04087df892e639f77523159
#
_entry.id   8dca94d3a04087df892e639f77523159
#
_cell.length_a   1.000
_cell.length_b   1.000
_cell.length_c   1.000
_cell.angle_alpha   90.00
_cell.angle_beta   90.00
_cell.angle_gamma   90.00
#
_symmetry.space_group_name_H-M   'P 1'
#
loop_
_entity.id
_entity.type
_entity.pdbx_description
1 polymer ?
#
loop_
_entity_poly.entity_id
_entity_poly.type
_entity_poly.pdbx_seq_one_letter_code
_entity_poly.pdbx_strand_id
1 'polypeptide(L)'
;MSGDIEKNGTVKDADIDNNVSSNDANSVSAEKFADVISTVDTGTDGANDVCGGTLYLVSTPIGNLADLSSRAIKVLREADFIAAEDTRRTGRLLAAIGVKQPMTSYHEHNKKESGERIIKRLMAGESCALCTDAGVPGISDPGADLVALCAGRGIPVVCIPGPCAAITALAVSGADTHRFVFEGFLPTEAKQRQSRLAELSREERTAVIYESPHRLKKTLSELRSACGGSCKITLCRELTKLNEEVIRTDLDGAVSIYSEREPRGEYVLVLHGADNKKTSISDWSCITVAEHVAFYEAEGLSRMEAIKAVARDRGVSKGIIYKELIK
;
A
#
# COMPACT_ATOMS: atom_id res chain seq x y z
N MET A 1 -63.68 43.57 24.20
CA MET A 1 -62.63 44.57 24.29
C MET A 1 -61.36 43.78 23.93
N SER A 2 -61.06 43.77 22.69
CA SER A 2 -60.04 44.56 22.01
C SER A 2 -58.69 44.10 22.50
N GLY A 3 -57.88 43.55 21.76
CA GLY A 3 -57.28 43.50 20.44
C GLY A 3 -55.86 43.17 20.73
N ASP A 4 -54.96 42.83 20.04
CA ASP A 4 -54.66 42.90 18.65
C ASP A 4 -53.54 41.88 18.33
N ILE A 5 -53.58 41.43 17.16
CA ILE A 5 -52.69 40.52 16.49
C ILE A 5 -51.65 41.39 15.75
N GLU A 6 -50.37 41.11 15.88
CA GLU A 6 -49.34 41.51 14.90
C GLU A 6 -48.44 40.31 14.61
N LYS A 7 -48.56 39.73 13.49
CA LYS A 7 -48.03 39.85 12.13
C LYS A 7 -46.51 39.64 12.01
N ASN A 8 -46.22 38.48 11.49
CA ASN A 8 -45.26 38.14 10.42
C ASN A 8 -44.04 39.06 10.19
N GLY A 9 -42.90 38.52 10.44
CA GLY A 9 -41.62 38.92 9.85
C GLY A 9 -41.00 37.77 9.06
N THR A 10 -41.25 37.79 7.77
CA THR A 10 -40.52 36.94 6.77
C THR A 10 -39.08 37.31 6.78
N VAL A 11 -38.19 36.32 7.08
CA VAL A 11 -36.76 36.40 6.84
C VAL A 11 -36.53 36.06 5.38
N LYS A 12 -35.98 37.01 4.65
CA LYS A 12 -35.56 36.89 3.25
C LYS A 12 -34.40 35.93 3.16
N ASP A 13 -34.46 35.02 2.22
CA ASP A 13 -33.36 34.24 1.71
C ASP A 13 -32.24 35.17 1.26
N ALA A 14 -31.06 35.00 1.88
CA ALA A 14 -29.82 35.62 1.41
C ALA A 14 -29.17 34.64 0.45
N ASP A 15 -29.07 35.03 -0.80
CA ASP A 15 -28.33 34.38 -1.85
C ASP A 15 -26.87 34.14 -1.38
N ILE A 16 -26.51 32.88 -1.20
CA ILE A 16 -25.10 32.49 -1.02
C ILE A 16 -24.56 32.31 -2.42
N ASP A 17 -23.82 33.30 -2.89
CA ASP A 17 -22.99 33.24 -4.08
C ASP A 17 -22.02 32.04 -3.98
N ASN A 18 -22.35 30.97 -4.66
CA ASN A 18 -21.45 29.85 -4.93
C ASN A 18 -20.46 30.22 -6.05
N ASN A 19 -19.45 31.00 -5.72
CA ASN A 19 -18.33 31.23 -6.62
C ASN A 19 -17.02 31.17 -5.85
N VAL A 20 -16.68 30.00 -5.30
CA VAL A 20 -15.32 29.69 -4.86
C VAL A 20 -14.67 28.86 -5.95
N SER A 21 -13.80 29.50 -6.72
CA SER A 21 -12.98 28.85 -7.73
C SER A 21 -12.12 27.77 -7.09
N SER A 22 -12.26 26.53 -7.56
CA SER A 22 -11.65 25.30 -7.07
C SER A 22 -10.13 25.17 -7.33
N ASN A 23 -9.38 26.27 -7.36
CA ASN A 23 -7.95 26.25 -7.73
C ASN A 23 -6.97 26.68 -6.63
N ASP A 24 -7.41 27.13 -5.45
CA ASP A 24 -6.48 27.75 -4.48
C ASP A 24 -6.10 26.87 -3.27
N ALA A 25 -6.57 25.63 -3.16
CA ALA A 25 -6.30 24.81 -1.97
C ALA A 25 -4.96 24.05 -2.00
N ASN A 26 -4.18 24.10 -3.08
CA ASN A 26 -2.93 23.32 -3.20
C ASN A 26 -1.69 24.16 -3.57
N SER A 27 -1.77 25.50 -3.57
CA SER A 27 -0.60 26.38 -3.77
C SER A 27 0.03 26.81 -2.45
N VAL A 28 0.66 25.88 -1.74
CA VAL A 28 1.74 26.30 -0.82
C VAL A 28 2.83 26.86 -1.71
N SER A 29 3.09 28.18 -1.65
CA SER A 29 4.08 28.81 -2.51
C SER A 29 5.44 28.15 -2.32
N ALA A 30 6.21 27.97 -3.40
CA ALA A 30 7.57 27.41 -3.37
C ALA A 30 8.47 28.11 -2.34
N GLU A 31 8.22 29.39 -2.07
CA GLU A 31 8.91 30.19 -1.04
C GLU A 31 8.61 29.71 0.38
N LYS A 32 7.36 29.39 0.72
CA LYS A 32 7.01 28.84 2.04
C LYS A 32 7.60 27.43 2.27
N PHE A 33 7.71 26.63 1.24
CA PHE A 33 8.37 25.33 1.33
C PHE A 33 9.88 25.48 1.53
N ALA A 34 10.52 26.42 0.86
CA ALA A 34 11.95 26.72 1.01
C ALA A 34 12.28 27.21 2.44
N ASP A 35 11.42 28.05 3.03
CA ASP A 35 11.61 28.56 4.39
C ASP A 35 11.49 27.47 5.48
N VAL A 36 10.54 26.54 5.33
CA VAL A 36 10.41 25.41 6.28
C VAL A 36 11.64 24.50 6.24
N ILE A 37 12.28 24.33 5.07
CA ILE A 37 13.45 23.47 4.90
C ILE A 37 14.72 24.13 5.46
N SER A 38 14.84 25.46 5.38
CA SER A 38 16.00 26.17 5.89
C SER A 38 16.12 26.15 7.42
N THR A 39 15.04 25.83 8.12
CA THR A 39 14.99 25.83 9.61
C THR A 39 15.17 24.45 10.23
N VAL A 40 15.21 23.38 9.45
CA VAL A 40 15.48 22.03 9.98
C VAL A 40 16.99 21.81 10.07
N ASP A 41 17.56 22.19 11.21
CA ASP A 41 18.92 21.80 11.59
C ASP A 41 18.96 20.28 11.78
N THR A 42 19.54 19.56 10.82
CA THR A 42 19.54 18.10 10.79
C THR A 42 20.64 17.48 11.65
N GLY A 43 21.39 18.24 12.45
CA GLY A 43 22.29 17.76 13.52
C GLY A 43 23.25 16.59 13.25
N THR A 44 23.35 16.14 11.98
CA THR A 44 24.16 15.01 11.56
C THR A 44 25.13 15.46 10.46
N ASP A 45 26.18 16.13 10.84
CA ASP A 45 27.30 16.47 9.94
C ASP A 45 27.79 15.21 9.21
N GLY A 46 27.77 15.26 7.89
CA GLY A 46 28.31 14.23 6.99
C GLY A 46 27.37 13.09 6.58
N ALA A 47 26.38 12.68 7.40
CA ALA A 47 25.50 11.55 7.08
C ALA A 47 24.47 11.85 5.96
N ASN A 48 24.28 13.12 5.63
CA ASN A 48 23.31 13.60 4.63
C ASN A 48 23.97 14.14 3.36
N ASP A 49 25.30 14.05 3.22
CA ASP A 49 25.98 14.58 2.04
C ASP A 49 25.75 13.68 0.83
N VAL A 50 25.55 14.32 -0.33
CA VAL A 50 25.41 13.61 -1.60
C VAL A 50 26.81 13.28 -2.12
N CYS A 51 27.11 11.98 -2.16
CA CYS A 51 28.40 11.48 -2.60
C CYS A 51 28.36 11.10 -4.08
N GLY A 52 29.42 11.44 -4.80
CA GLY A 52 29.62 11.00 -6.19
C GLY A 52 29.73 9.48 -6.29
N GLY A 53 29.42 8.94 -7.47
CA GLY A 53 29.42 7.49 -7.72
C GLY A 53 28.30 6.72 -7.00
N THR A 54 27.26 7.39 -6.50
CA THR A 54 26.18 6.80 -5.69
C THR A 54 24.84 6.93 -6.36
N LEU A 55 24.04 5.86 -6.33
CA LEU A 55 22.63 5.87 -6.72
C LEU A 55 21.76 6.16 -5.50
N TYR A 56 20.96 7.20 -5.55
CA TYR A 56 19.97 7.56 -4.53
C TYR A 56 18.57 7.21 -5.00
N LEU A 57 17.88 6.31 -4.30
CA LEU A 57 16.46 6.03 -4.53
C LEU A 57 15.65 7.07 -3.76
N VAL A 58 15.01 7.98 -4.46
CA VAL A 58 14.28 9.10 -3.83
C VAL A 58 12.78 8.82 -3.85
N SER A 59 12.21 8.54 -2.67
CA SER A 59 10.76 8.37 -2.55
C SER A 59 10.03 9.67 -2.87
N THR A 60 9.08 9.60 -3.79
CA THR A 60 8.28 10.75 -4.25
C THR A 60 6.87 10.73 -3.64
N PRO A 61 6.18 11.88 -3.58
CA PRO A 61 4.82 11.95 -3.05
C PRO A 61 3.85 11.02 -3.78
N ILE A 62 2.95 10.39 -3.03
CA ILE A 62 1.88 9.54 -3.58
C ILE A 62 0.55 10.30 -3.77
N GLY A 63 0.55 11.61 -3.52
CA GLY A 63 -0.62 12.46 -3.68
C GLY A 63 -0.50 13.81 -2.97
N ASN A 64 0.32 13.91 -1.93
CA ASN A 64 0.52 15.14 -1.16
C ASN A 64 1.99 15.56 -1.19
N LEU A 65 2.25 16.74 -1.74
CA LEU A 65 3.61 17.28 -1.83
C LEU A 65 4.27 17.46 -0.44
N ALA A 66 3.49 17.69 0.60
CA ALA A 66 3.99 17.85 1.97
C ALA A 66 4.63 16.59 2.55
N ASP A 67 4.38 15.41 1.94
CA ASP A 67 5.02 14.15 2.35
C ASP A 67 6.46 14.01 1.84
N LEU A 68 6.95 14.93 1.01
CA LEU A 68 8.32 14.92 0.53
C LEU A 68 9.26 15.35 1.65
N SER A 69 10.19 14.49 2.04
CA SER A 69 11.12 14.79 3.13
C SER A 69 12.16 15.85 2.73
N SER A 70 12.66 16.61 3.72
CA SER A 70 13.75 17.58 3.53
C SER A 70 15.01 16.92 2.93
N ARG A 71 15.32 15.68 3.35
CA ARG A 71 16.43 14.89 2.82
C ARG A 71 16.21 14.52 1.35
N ALA A 72 14.99 14.18 0.95
CA ALA A 72 14.67 13.95 -0.46
C ALA A 72 14.89 15.19 -1.32
N ILE A 73 14.47 16.36 -0.83
CA ILE A 73 14.67 17.65 -1.52
C ILE A 73 16.16 17.98 -1.64
N LYS A 74 16.96 17.76 -0.57
CA LYS A 74 18.40 17.95 -0.60
C LYS A 74 19.04 17.07 -1.69
N VAL A 75 18.74 15.79 -1.70
CA VAL A 75 19.29 14.86 -2.69
C VAL A 75 18.88 15.22 -4.12
N LEU A 76 17.61 15.59 -4.35
CA LEU A 76 17.15 16.06 -5.67
C LEU A 76 17.86 17.34 -6.13
N ARG A 77 18.28 18.19 -5.20
CA ARG A 77 18.99 19.44 -5.49
C ARG A 77 20.47 19.24 -5.77
N GLU A 78 21.12 18.31 -5.07
CA GLU A 78 22.56 18.15 -5.05
C GLU A 78 23.07 17.02 -5.95
N ALA A 79 22.25 16.06 -6.36
CA ALA A 79 22.64 15.01 -7.28
C ALA A 79 23.03 15.60 -8.66
N ASP A 80 24.03 15.04 -9.31
CA ASP A 80 24.51 15.51 -10.61
C ASP A 80 23.45 15.35 -11.71
N PHE A 81 22.59 14.34 -11.60
CA PHE A 81 21.44 14.15 -12.49
C PHE A 81 20.34 13.31 -11.85
N ILE A 82 19.16 13.39 -12.46
CA ILE A 82 17.98 12.65 -12.04
C ILE A 82 17.60 11.62 -13.13
N ALA A 83 17.46 10.35 -12.74
CA ALA A 83 16.81 9.34 -13.55
C ALA A 83 15.31 9.31 -13.19
N ALA A 84 14.44 9.50 -14.17
CA ALA A 84 13.00 9.65 -13.96
C ALA A 84 12.21 8.65 -14.82
N GLU A 85 11.18 8.06 -14.24
CA GLU A 85 10.23 7.19 -14.96
C GLU A 85 9.47 7.99 -16.01
N ASP A 86 8.78 9.07 -15.58
CA ASP A 86 8.22 10.09 -16.49
C ASP A 86 8.88 11.45 -16.17
N THR A 87 9.74 11.92 -17.08
CA THR A 87 10.45 13.20 -16.94
C THR A 87 9.51 14.41 -16.84
N ARG A 88 8.28 14.30 -17.35
CA ARG A 88 7.28 15.40 -17.29
C ARG A 88 6.70 15.47 -15.88
N ARG A 89 6.41 14.32 -15.23
CA ARG A 89 5.91 14.27 -13.86
C ARG A 89 6.99 14.71 -12.87
N THR A 90 8.17 14.14 -13.00
CA THR A 90 9.33 14.54 -12.19
C THR A 90 9.67 16.01 -12.40
N GLY A 91 9.62 16.53 -13.63
CA GLY A 91 9.84 17.95 -13.92
C GLY A 91 8.85 18.88 -13.19
N ARG A 92 7.57 18.49 -13.09
CA ARG A 92 6.58 19.23 -12.30
C ARG A 92 6.89 19.20 -10.80
N LEU A 93 7.31 18.04 -10.27
CA LEU A 93 7.74 17.91 -8.89
C LEU A 93 8.93 18.83 -8.61
N LEU A 94 9.98 18.79 -9.45
CA LEU A 94 11.17 19.63 -9.30
C LEU A 94 10.83 21.11 -9.36
N ALA A 95 9.96 21.52 -10.30
CA ALA A 95 9.50 22.91 -10.39
C ALA A 95 8.78 23.37 -9.12
N ALA A 96 7.93 22.50 -8.53
CA ALA A 96 7.19 22.81 -7.29
C ALA A 96 8.11 23.02 -6.07
N ILE A 97 9.30 22.39 -6.06
CA ILE A 97 10.30 22.53 -4.98
C ILE A 97 11.47 23.45 -5.35
N GLY A 98 11.37 24.16 -6.47
CA GLY A 98 12.38 25.12 -6.90
C GLY A 98 13.73 24.50 -7.30
N VAL A 99 13.72 23.24 -7.78
CA VAL A 99 14.94 22.50 -8.18
C VAL A 99 15.03 22.44 -9.71
N LYS A 100 16.27 22.61 -10.24
CA LYS A 100 16.59 22.46 -11.67
C LYS A 100 17.80 21.53 -11.77
N GLN A 101 17.58 20.32 -12.30
CA GLN A 101 18.63 19.33 -12.50
C GLN A 101 18.51 18.67 -13.86
N PRO A 102 19.62 18.24 -14.47
CA PRO A 102 19.58 17.41 -15.68
C PRO A 102 18.79 16.14 -15.43
N MET A 103 17.90 15.78 -16.36
CA MET A 103 17.11 14.56 -16.26
C MET A 103 17.41 13.58 -17.39
N THR A 104 17.35 12.30 -17.10
CA THR A 104 17.34 11.21 -18.07
C THR A 104 16.14 10.32 -17.83
N SER A 105 15.51 9.80 -18.90
CA SER A 105 14.40 8.87 -18.75
C SER A 105 14.91 7.47 -18.39
N TYR A 106 14.23 6.81 -17.44
CA TYR A 106 14.48 5.43 -17.04
C TYR A 106 13.16 4.74 -16.73
N HIS A 107 12.62 3.99 -17.68
CA HIS A 107 11.33 3.31 -17.60
C HIS A 107 11.40 1.91 -18.20
N GLU A 108 10.37 1.10 -18.04
CA GLU A 108 10.32 -0.31 -18.44
C GLU A 108 10.80 -0.55 -19.90
N HIS A 109 10.45 0.32 -20.83
CA HIS A 109 10.78 0.14 -22.26
C HIS A 109 12.22 0.51 -22.62
N ASN A 110 12.95 1.29 -21.77
CA ASN A 110 14.34 1.69 -22.05
C ASN A 110 15.35 1.26 -20.99
N LYS A 111 14.94 0.51 -19.96
CA LYS A 111 15.73 0.19 -18.77
C LYS A 111 17.08 -0.42 -19.06
N LYS A 112 17.24 -1.23 -20.13
CA LYS A 112 18.51 -1.84 -20.51
C LYS A 112 19.52 -0.79 -20.96
N GLU A 113 19.16 0.02 -21.97
CA GLU A 113 20.05 1.02 -22.55
C GLU A 113 20.32 2.18 -21.57
N SER A 114 19.25 2.73 -20.97
CA SER A 114 19.36 3.79 -19.99
C SER A 114 20.08 3.35 -18.74
N GLY A 115 19.87 2.10 -18.26
CA GLY A 115 20.58 1.55 -17.13
C GLY A 115 22.08 1.52 -17.34
N GLU A 116 22.56 1.01 -18.47
CA GLU A 116 23.99 1.01 -18.80
C GLU A 116 24.57 2.42 -18.91
N ARG A 117 23.82 3.40 -19.43
CA ARG A 117 24.27 4.82 -19.46
C ARG A 117 24.38 5.40 -18.05
N ILE A 118 23.41 5.14 -17.18
CA ILE A 118 23.42 5.58 -15.79
C ILE A 118 24.61 4.98 -15.05
N ILE A 119 24.83 3.67 -15.20
CA ILE A 119 25.95 2.97 -14.60
C ILE A 119 27.31 3.58 -15.03
N LYS A 120 27.50 3.87 -16.32
CA LYS A 120 28.73 4.52 -16.80
C LYS A 120 28.99 5.86 -16.13
N ARG A 121 27.94 6.67 -15.93
CA ARG A 121 28.04 7.97 -15.25
C ARG A 121 28.38 7.80 -13.77
N LEU A 122 27.70 6.87 -13.08
CA LEU A 122 28.01 6.55 -11.68
C LEU A 122 29.45 6.08 -11.50
N MET A 123 29.96 5.20 -12.40
CA MET A 123 31.36 4.75 -12.39
C MET A 123 32.36 5.86 -12.72
N ALA A 124 31.93 6.91 -13.42
CA ALA A 124 32.73 8.11 -13.65
C ALA A 124 32.75 9.08 -12.45
N GLY A 125 32.05 8.74 -11.36
CA GLY A 125 32.01 9.53 -10.12
C GLY A 125 30.81 10.48 -10.02
N GLU A 126 29.87 10.48 -10.98
CA GLU A 126 28.65 11.28 -10.87
C GLU A 126 27.66 10.60 -9.92
N SER A 127 26.84 11.38 -9.22
CA SER A 127 25.70 10.92 -8.40
C SER A 127 24.39 10.96 -9.17
N CYS A 128 23.49 9.99 -8.90
CA CYS A 128 22.18 9.91 -9.55
C CYS A 128 21.07 9.81 -8.53
N ALA A 129 20.03 10.64 -8.66
CA ALA A 129 18.75 10.45 -7.97
C ALA A 129 17.77 9.73 -8.88
N LEU A 130 17.31 8.54 -8.49
CA LEU A 130 16.25 7.80 -9.19
C LEU A 130 14.90 8.18 -8.58
N CYS A 131 13.97 8.62 -9.42
CA CYS A 131 12.59 8.93 -9.07
C CYS A 131 11.62 8.10 -9.91
N THR A 132 10.58 7.57 -9.25
CA THR A 132 9.40 7.01 -9.90
C THR A 132 8.27 8.02 -9.94
N ASP A 133 7.20 7.69 -10.61
CA ASP A 133 6.02 8.55 -10.72
C ASP A 133 5.36 8.81 -9.35
N ALA A 134 5.42 7.84 -8.43
CA ALA A 134 4.90 7.97 -7.06
C ALA A 134 5.49 6.87 -6.15
N GLY A 135 5.85 7.23 -4.92
CA GLY A 135 6.30 6.30 -3.91
C GLY A 135 7.79 5.96 -3.96
N VAL A 136 8.13 4.77 -3.51
CA VAL A 136 9.51 4.29 -3.34
C VAL A 136 10.02 3.63 -4.61
N PRO A 137 11.10 4.13 -5.24
CA PRO A 137 11.70 3.48 -6.40
C PRO A 137 12.15 2.05 -6.10
N GLY A 138 11.91 1.14 -7.04
CA GLY A 138 12.22 -0.29 -6.91
C GLY A 138 11.06 -1.13 -6.33
N ILE A 139 9.91 -0.52 -6.04
CA ILE A 139 8.72 -1.21 -5.56
C ILE A 139 7.60 -1.10 -6.60
N SER A 140 7.40 -2.16 -7.37
CA SER A 140 6.45 -2.21 -8.50
C SER A 140 6.80 -1.29 -9.68
N ASP A 141 8.08 -1.00 -9.87
CA ASP A 141 8.61 -0.18 -10.94
C ASP A 141 9.98 -0.68 -11.43
N PRO A 142 10.52 -0.17 -12.55
CA PRO A 142 11.79 -0.64 -13.11
C PRO A 142 13.04 -0.31 -12.27
N GLY A 143 12.92 0.44 -11.18
CA GLY A 143 14.04 0.80 -10.31
C GLY A 143 14.78 -0.41 -9.74
N ALA A 144 14.09 -1.53 -9.51
CA ALA A 144 14.69 -2.76 -9.01
C ALA A 144 15.81 -3.29 -9.94
N ASP A 145 15.66 -3.19 -11.26
CA ASP A 145 16.68 -3.60 -12.22
C ASP A 145 17.94 -2.72 -12.12
N LEU A 146 17.78 -1.41 -11.95
CA LEU A 146 18.92 -0.50 -11.79
C LEU A 146 19.66 -0.75 -10.46
N VAL A 147 18.93 -1.02 -9.39
CA VAL A 147 19.53 -1.42 -8.10
C VAL A 147 20.35 -2.70 -8.26
N ALA A 148 19.82 -3.71 -8.93
CA ALA A 148 20.53 -4.96 -9.20
C ALA A 148 21.79 -4.74 -10.05
N LEU A 149 21.71 -3.85 -11.05
CA LEU A 149 22.89 -3.47 -11.87
C LEU A 149 23.96 -2.76 -11.03
N CYS A 150 23.57 -1.84 -10.15
CA CYS A 150 24.49 -1.16 -9.24
C CYS A 150 25.15 -2.15 -8.27
N ALA A 151 24.37 -3.01 -7.63
CA ALA A 151 24.86 -4.01 -6.70
C ALA A 151 25.86 -4.95 -7.36
N GLY A 152 25.57 -5.42 -8.58
CA GLY A 152 26.49 -6.28 -9.37
C GLY A 152 27.81 -5.61 -9.76
N ARG A 153 27.92 -4.28 -9.65
CA ARG A 153 29.12 -3.49 -9.97
C ARG A 153 29.76 -2.82 -8.75
N GLY A 154 29.27 -3.11 -7.55
CA GLY A 154 29.77 -2.51 -6.31
C GLY A 154 29.50 -1.01 -6.18
N ILE A 155 28.52 -0.48 -6.93
CA ILE A 155 28.11 0.92 -6.84
C ILE A 155 27.21 1.09 -5.60
N PRO A 156 27.51 2.04 -4.71
CA PRO A 156 26.68 2.32 -3.54
C PRO A 156 25.24 2.72 -3.93
N VAL A 157 24.25 2.16 -3.21
CA VAL A 157 22.85 2.51 -3.36
C VAL A 157 22.32 2.97 -2.01
N VAL A 158 21.74 4.17 -1.97
CA VAL A 158 21.18 4.77 -0.76
C VAL A 158 19.69 5.03 -0.98
N CYS A 159 18.85 4.48 -0.12
CA CYS A 159 17.41 4.77 -0.16
C CYS A 159 17.08 5.96 0.76
N ILE A 160 16.38 6.94 0.21
CA ILE A 160 15.82 8.06 0.95
C ILE A 160 14.38 7.70 1.33
N PRO A 161 14.11 7.40 2.60
CA PRO A 161 12.78 7.01 3.05
C PRO A 161 11.73 8.07 2.77
N GLY A 162 10.52 7.63 2.48
CA GLY A 162 9.40 8.53 2.23
C GLY A 162 8.09 7.80 1.97
N PRO A 163 7.12 8.43 1.31
CA PRO A 163 5.79 7.89 1.09
C PRO A 163 5.81 6.51 0.41
N CYS A 164 4.98 5.60 0.95
CA CYS A 164 4.77 4.27 0.39
C CYS A 164 3.31 3.87 0.56
N ALA A 165 2.57 3.79 -0.54
CA ALA A 165 1.13 3.52 -0.51
C ALA A 165 0.79 2.17 0.16
N ALA A 166 1.61 1.13 -0.08
CA ALA A 166 1.41 -0.20 0.51
C ALA A 166 1.49 -0.17 2.03
N ILE A 167 2.53 0.45 2.58
CA ILE A 167 2.74 0.53 4.03
C ILE A 167 1.74 1.48 4.68
N THR A 168 1.41 2.60 4.02
CA THR A 168 0.38 3.54 4.51
C THR A 168 -0.98 2.85 4.59
N ALA A 169 -1.38 2.12 3.55
CA ALA A 169 -2.62 1.35 3.55
C ALA A 169 -2.65 0.28 4.64
N LEU A 170 -1.56 -0.48 4.77
CA LEU A 170 -1.43 -1.52 5.79
C LEU A 170 -1.58 -0.94 7.20
N ALA A 171 -0.91 0.19 7.48
CA ALA A 171 -0.96 0.85 8.79
C ALA A 171 -2.36 1.30 9.19
N VAL A 172 -3.19 1.76 8.24
CA VAL A 172 -4.55 2.22 8.52
C VAL A 172 -5.62 1.12 8.35
N SER A 173 -5.24 -0.08 7.89
CA SER A 173 -6.20 -1.13 7.53
C SER A 173 -6.93 -1.74 8.72
N GLY A 174 -6.25 -1.89 9.85
CA GLY A 174 -6.72 -2.69 11.00
C GLY A 174 -6.48 -4.20 10.84
N ALA A 175 -5.78 -4.63 9.77
CA ALA A 175 -5.31 -6.01 9.59
C ALA A 175 -4.08 -6.30 10.45
N ASP A 176 -3.69 -7.56 10.57
CA ASP A 176 -2.41 -7.93 11.21
C ASP A 176 -1.24 -7.40 10.38
N THR A 177 -0.38 -6.60 11.04
CA THR A 177 0.78 -5.97 10.43
C THR A 177 2.11 -6.67 10.75
N HIS A 178 2.11 -7.68 11.63
CA HIS A 178 3.33 -8.37 12.04
C HIS A 178 3.96 -9.16 10.90
N ARG A 179 3.13 -9.80 10.09
CA ARG A 179 3.56 -10.57 8.93
C ARG A 179 2.59 -10.32 7.78
N PHE A 180 3.10 -9.79 6.69
CA PHE A 180 2.30 -9.50 5.49
C PHE A 180 3.06 -9.86 4.21
N VAL A 181 2.34 -9.95 3.12
CA VAL A 181 2.88 -10.11 1.77
C VAL A 181 2.47 -8.92 0.92
N PHE A 182 3.39 -8.44 0.10
CA PHE A 182 3.12 -7.42 -0.89
C PHE A 182 3.01 -8.08 -2.27
N GLU A 183 1.83 -8.02 -2.86
CA GLU A 183 1.50 -8.63 -4.15
C GLU A 183 1.71 -7.68 -5.34
N GLY A 184 1.76 -6.38 -5.08
CA GLY A 184 1.74 -5.39 -6.15
C GLY A 184 0.45 -5.49 -6.98
N PHE A 185 0.55 -5.33 -8.30
CA PHE A 185 -0.60 -5.52 -9.19
C PHE A 185 -0.77 -6.99 -9.56
N LEU A 186 -2.00 -7.50 -9.42
CA LEU A 186 -2.31 -8.85 -9.87
C LEU A 186 -2.10 -8.99 -11.38
N PRO A 187 -1.56 -10.13 -11.85
CA PRO A 187 -1.29 -10.36 -13.27
C PRO A 187 -2.49 -10.07 -14.16
N THR A 188 -2.23 -9.59 -15.37
CA THR A 188 -3.26 -9.37 -16.40
C THR A 188 -3.52 -10.63 -17.22
N GLU A 189 -2.51 -11.49 -17.38
CA GLU A 189 -2.62 -12.77 -18.08
C GLU A 189 -3.48 -13.75 -17.26
N ALA A 190 -4.51 -14.33 -17.88
CA ALA A 190 -5.58 -15.05 -17.21
C ALA A 190 -5.07 -16.25 -16.37
N LYS A 191 -4.13 -17.04 -16.92
CA LYS A 191 -3.60 -18.22 -16.24
C LYS A 191 -2.77 -17.86 -15.00
N GLN A 192 -1.89 -16.87 -15.12
CA GLN A 192 -1.07 -16.39 -14.01
C GLN A 192 -1.94 -15.75 -12.93
N ARG A 193 -2.96 -14.96 -13.34
CA ARG A 193 -3.91 -14.34 -12.43
C ARG A 193 -4.70 -15.38 -11.63
N GLN A 194 -5.20 -16.43 -12.30
CA GLN A 194 -5.93 -17.50 -11.62
C GLN A 194 -5.04 -18.26 -10.63
N SER A 195 -3.77 -18.54 -11.00
CA SER A 195 -2.80 -19.13 -10.08
C SER A 195 -2.59 -18.25 -8.83
N ARG A 196 -2.40 -16.93 -9.03
CA ARG A 196 -2.18 -16.01 -7.92
C ARG A 196 -3.42 -15.87 -7.01
N LEU A 197 -4.62 -15.86 -7.56
CA LEU A 197 -5.87 -15.88 -6.79
C LEU A 197 -6.01 -17.16 -5.96
N ALA A 198 -5.63 -18.31 -6.52
CA ALA A 198 -5.62 -19.58 -5.79
C ALA A 198 -4.56 -19.62 -4.67
N GLU A 199 -3.43 -18.93 -4.82
CA GLU A 199 -2.43 -18.76 -3.76
C GLU A 199 -2.97 -17.83 -2.66
N LEU A 200 -3.56 -16.68 -3.02
CA LEU A 200 -4.15 -15.73 -2.08
C LEU A 200 -5.28 -16.35 -1.25
N SER A 201 -6.05 -17.28 -1.80
CA SER A 201 -7.11 -17.97 -1.05
C SER A 201 -6.59 -18.85 0.10
N ARG A 202 -5.29 -19.14 0.12
CA ARG A 202 -4.60 -19.95 1.15
C ARG A 202 -3.61 -19.14 1.96
N GLU A 203 -3.41 -17.87 1.61
CA GLU A 203 -2.46 -16.99 2.29
C GLU A 203 -3.02 -16.60 3.67
N GLU A 204 -2.30 -16.99 4.72
CA GLU A 204 -2.67 -16.71 6.12
C GLU A 204 -2.24 -15.32 6.57
N ARG A 205 -1.30 -14.72 5.88
CA ARG A 205 -0.81 -13.37 6.20
C ARG A 205 -1.68 -12.32 5.51
N THR A 206 -1.67 -11.13 6.03
CA THR A 206 -2.25 -9.97 5.35
C THR A 206 -1.58 -9.77 3.99
N ALA A 207 -2.38 -9.62 2.93
CA ALA A 207 -1.88 -9.36 1.57
C ALA A 207 -2.23 -7.94 1.14
N VAL A 208 -1.22 -7.22 0.62
CA VAL A 208 -1.38 -5.85 0.13
C VAL A 208 -1.29 -5.85 -1.40
N ILE A 209 -2.36 -5.38 -2.04
CA ILE A 209 -2.54 -5.44 -3.50
C ILE A 209 -2.78 -4.03 -4.04
N TYR A 210 -2.06 -3.63 -5.09
CA TYR A 210 -2.36 -2.41 -5.84
C TYR A 210 -3.43 -2.69 -6.89
N GLU A 211 -4.38 -1.77 -7.06
CA GLU A 211 -5.40 -1.93 -8.09
C GLU A 211 -5.82 -0.61 -8.73
N SER A 212 -6.08 -0.67 -10.02
CA SER A 212 -6.60 0.46 -10.78
C SER A 212 -8.14 0.53 -10.71
N PRO A 213 -8.75 1.71 -10.86
CA PRO A 213 -10.21 1.84 -10.84
C PRO A 213 -10.88 0.97 -11.91
N HIS A 214 -10.27 0.87 -13.09
CA HIS A 214 -10.83 0.10 -14.21
C HIS A 214 -10.91 -1.40 -13.97
N ARG A 215 -10.08 -1.94 -13.06
CA ARG A 215 -10.00 -3.37 -12.75
C ARG A 215 -10.68 -3.73 -11.44
N LEU A 216 -10.96 -2.75 -10.59
CA LEU A 216 -11.39 -2.96 -9.20
C LEU A 216 -12.61 -3.87 -9.10
N LYS A 217 -13.70 -3.60 -9.83
CA LYS A 217 -14.93 -4.42 -9.78
C LYS A 217 -14.64 -5.89 -10.10
N LYS A 218 -13.85 -6.13 -11.15
CA LYS A 218 -13.45 -7.48 -11.55
C LYS A 218 -12.61 -8.14 -10.46
N THR A 219 -11.61 -7.45 -9.94
CA THR A 219 -10.70 -7.96 -8.91
C THR A 219 -11.44 -8.32 -7.62
N LEU A 220 -12.37 -7.48 -7.17
CA LEU A 220 -13.20 -7.78 -6.00
C LEU A 220 -14.06 -9.03 -6.20
N SER A 221 -14.69 -9.20 -7.36
CA SER A 221 -15.49 -10.37 -7.69
C SER A 221 -14.65 -11.64 -7.73
N GLU A 222 -13.44 -11.59 -8.29
CA GLU A 222 -12.51 -12.71 -8.36
C GLU A 222 -11.96 -13.09 -6.97
N LEU A 223 -11.57 -12.10 -6.16
CA LEU A 223 -11.15 -12.33 -4.76
C LEU A 223 -12.28 -12.95 -3.93
N ARG A 224 -13.52 -12.44 -4.08
CA ARG A 224 -14.70 -13.01 -3.44
C ARG A 224 -14.91 -14.48 -3.79
N SER A 225 -14.73 -14.82 -5.07
CA SER A 225 -14.88 -16.19 -5.56
C SER A 225 -13.77 -17.12 -5.05
N ALA A 226 -12.55 -16.59 -4.88
CA ALA A 226 -11.40 -17.38 -4.44
C ALA A 226 -11.30 -17.51 -2.92
N CYS A 227 -11.52 -16.41 -2.17
CA CYS A 227 -11.28 -16.33 -0.73
C CYS A 227 -12.56 -16.47 0.11
N GLY A 228 -13.75 -16.46 -0.53
CA GLY A 228 -15.05 -16.44 0.14
C GLY A 228 -15.52 -15.04 0.49
N GLY A 229 -16.85 -14.84 0.51
CA GLY A 229 -17.48 -13.53 0.68
C GLY A 229 -17.23 -12.88 2.04
N SER A 230 -17.09 -13.68 3.09
CA SER A 230 -16.84 -13.21 4.47
C SER A 230 -15.38 -12.83 4.75
N CYS A 231 -14.46 -13.07 3.80
CA CYS A 231 -13.06 -12.68 3.96
C CYS A 231 -12.95 -11.16 4.11
N LYS A 232 -12.27 -10.70 5.17
CA LYS A 232 -12.13 -9.27 5.48
C LYS A 232 -11.18 -8.59 4.51
N ILE A 233 -11.55 -7.37 4.11
CA ILE A 233 -10.77 -6.53 3.22
C ILE A 233 -10.88 -5.07 3.66
N THR A 234 -9.78 -4.34 3.51
CA THR A 234 -9.78 -2.88 3.61
C THR A 234 -9.42 -2.29 2.25
N LEU A 235 -10.25 -1.40 1.76
CA LEU A 235 -10.00 -0.65 0.53
C LEU A 235 -9.53 0.75 0.91
N CYS A 236 -8.29 1.08 0.56
CA CYS A 236 -7.72 2.41 0.72
C CYS A 236 -7.72 3.09 -0.66
N ARG A 237 -8.45 4.18 -0.78
CA ARG A 237 -8.60 4.93 -2.02
C ARG A 237 -7.96 6.28 -1.88
N GLU A 238 -7.21 6.73 -2.90
CA GLU A 238 -6.66 8.09 -3.01
C GLU A 238 -5.90 8.54 -1.74
N LEU A 239 -5.09 7.65 -1.16
CA LEU A 239 -4.28 7.93 0.03
C LEU A 239 -3.49 9.24 -0.12
N THR A 240 -3.48 10.05 0.92
CA THR A 240 -2.86 11.38 1.04
C THR A 240 -3.50 12.49 0.19
N LYS A 241 -4.50 12.17 -0.65
CA LYS A 241 -5.20 13.12 -1.53
C LYS A 241 -6.48 13.65 -0.89
N LEU A 242 -7.06 14.70 -1.50
CA LEU A 242 -8.28 15.34 -1.01
C LEU A 242 -9.47 14.37 -0.83
N ASN A 243 -9.55 13.34 -1.69
CA ASN A 243 -10.63 12.35 -1.66
C ASN A 243 -10.17 11.02 -1.05
N GLU A 244 -9.28 11.07 -0.06
CA GLU A 244 -8.85 9.89 0.68
C GLU A 244 -10.04 9.21 1.35
N GLU A 245 -10.11 7.89 1.20
CA GLU A 245 -11.18 7.08 1.77
C GLU A 245 -10.64 5.71 2.19
N VAL A 246 -11.03 5.26 3.39
CA VAL A 246 -10.67 3.94 3.92
C VAL A 246 -11.95 3.19 4.29
N ILE A 247 -12.27 2.16 3.51
CA ILE A 247 -13.45 1.31 3.70
C ILE A 247 -13.00 -0.04 4.26
N ARG A 248 -13.43 -0.36 5.48
CA ARG A 248 -13.19 -1.66 6.13
C ARG A 248 -14.46 -2.48 6.07
N THR A 249 -14.41 -3.64 5.40
CA THR A 249 -15.58 -4.48 5.16
C THR A 249 -15.14 -5.94 4.93
N ASP A 250 -16.00 -6.75 4.34
CA ASP A 250 -15.67 -8.04 3.76
C ASP A 250 -15.88 -8.02 2.24
N LEU A 251 -15.51 -9.09 1.56
CA LEU A 251 -15.58 -9.15 0.10
C LEU A 251 -17.01 -9.08 -0.43
N ASP A 252 -18.03 -9.59 0.33
CA ASP A 252 -19.44 -9.42 -0.04
C ASP A 252 -19.85 -7.94 0.03
N GLY A 253 -19.50 -7.25 1.12
CA GLY A 253 -19.75 -5.81 1.27
C GLY A 253 -19.01 -4.97 0.24
N ALA A 254 -17.73 -5.28 -0.04
CA ALA A 254 -16.95 -4.59 -1.06
C ALA A 254 -17.58 -4.71 -2.46
N VAL A 255 -18.00 -5.92 -2.86
CA VAL A 255 -18.68 -6.15 -4.13
C VAL A 255 -20.01 -5.39 -4.18
N SER A 256 -20.79 -5.40 -3.08
CA SER A 256 -22.05 -4.67 -3.00
C SER A 256 -21.85 -3.16 -3.16
N ILE A 257 -20.91 -2.55 -2.46
CA ILE A 257 -20.59 -1.11 -2.56
C ILE A 257 -20.26 -0.73 -4.02
N TYR A 258 -19.41 -1.50 -4.68
CA TYR A 258 -18.96 -1.20 -6.05
C TYR A 258 -19.88 -1.74 -7.16
N SER A 259 -20.99 -2.43 -6.81
CA SER A 259 -22.07 -2.69 -7.76
C SER A 259 -22.81 -1.40 -8.14
N GLU A 260 -22.98 -0.49 -7.18
CA GLU A 260 -23.71 0.77 -7.33
C GLU A 260 -22.82 1.98 -7.58
N ARG A 261 -21.54 1.90 -7.17
CA ARG A 261 -20.56 2.99 -7.26
C ARG A 261 -19.55 2.73 -8.37
N GLU A 262 -19.27 3.74 -9.22
CA GLU A 262 -18.18 3.70 -10.17
C GLU A 262 -16.84 3.96 -9.47
N PRO A 263 -15.85 3.05 -9.60
CA PRO A 263 -14.52 3.26 -9.05
C PRO A 263 -13.81 4.45 -9.70
N ARG A 264 -13.17 5.29 -8.86
CA ARG A 264 -12.36 6.43 -9.33
C ARG A 264 -11.11 6.55 -8.47
N GLY A 265 -10.01 7.01 -9.07
CA GLY A 265 -8.75 7.19 -8.41
C GLY A 265 -7.96 5.88 -8.28
N GLU A 266 -6.99 5.84 -7.38
CA GLU A 266 -6.08 4.71 -7.17
C GLU A 266 -6.43 3.97 -5.89
N TYR A 267 -6.24 2.67 -5.89
CA TYR A 267 -6.63 1.80 -4.79
C TYR A 267 -5.46 0.97 -4.27
N VAL A 268 -5.41 0.83 -2.96
CA VAL A 268 -4.67 -0.23 -2.29
C VAL A 268 -5.67 -1.10 -1.56
N LEU A 269 -5.67 -2.39 -1.87
CA LEU A 269 -6.50 -3.39 -1.22
C LEU A 269 -5.65 -4.11 -0.18
N VAL A 270 -6.11 -4.15 1.06
CA VAL A 270 -5.50 -4.91 2.13
C VAL A 270 -6.44 -6.06 2.45
N LEU A 271 -6.13 -7.23 1.88
CA LEU A 271 -6.84 -8.47 2.15
C LEU A 271 -6.33 -9.03 3.48
N HIS A 272 -7.21 -9.20 4.45
CA HIS A 272 -6.83 -9.87 5.69
C HIS A 272 -6.56 -11.34 5.36
N GLY A 273 -5.50 -11.89 5.92
CA GLY A 273 -5.12 -13.28 5.67
C GLY A 273 -6.29 -14.22 5.85
N ALA A 274 -6.32 -15.29 5.10
CA ALA A 274 -7.34 -16.30 5.28
C ALA A 274 -7.42 -16.58 6.78
N ASP A 275 -8.58 -16.33 7.37
CA ASP A 275 -8.87 -16.86 8.68
C ASP A 275 -8.81 -18.39 8.53
N ASN A 276 -7.58 -18.90 8.48
CA ASN A 276 -7.30 -20.26 8.91
C ASN A 276 -7.42 -20.30 10.45
N LYS A 277 -8.37 -19.60 11.01
CA LYS A 277 -9.18 -20.25 11.98
C LYS A 277 -9.84 -21.41 11.21
N LYS A 278 -9.07 -22.51 11.02
CA LYS A 278 -9.58 -23.81 11.45
C LYS A 278 -10.50 -23.42 12.58
N THR A 279 -11.80 -23.71 12.46
CA THR A 279 -12.73 -23.57 13.53
C THR A 279 -11.98 -23.98 14.80
N SER A 280 -11.14 -23.07 15.30
CA SER A 280 -10.70 -23.16 16.65
C SER A 280 -12.01 -22.82 17.35
N ILE A 281 -12.80 -23.83 17.56
CA ILE A 281 -13.65 -23.84 18.71
C ILE A 281 -12.66 -23.48 19.80
N SER A 282 -12.51 -22.13 20.05
CA SER A 282 -11.52 -21.60 20.98
C SER A 282 -11.82 -22.08 22.41
N ASP A 283 -12.91 -22.79 22.54
CA ASP A 283 -13.33 -23.49 23.74
C ASP A 283 -13.81 -24.90 23.39
N TRP A 284 -12.84 -25.81 23.24
CA TRP A 284 -13.11 -27.25 23.12
C TRP A 284 -13.80 -27.85 24.35
N SER A 285 -14.01 -27.06 25.42
CA SER A 285 -14.74 -27.47 26.61
C SER A 285 -16.26 -27.62 26.34
N CYS A 286 -16.76 -26.95 25.28
CA CYS A 286 -18.19 -26.97 24.93
C CYS A 286 -18.63 -28.22 24.17
N ILE A 287 -17.71 -29.07 23.67
CA ILE A 287 -18.03 -30.30 22.94
C ILE A 287 -17.37 -31.53 23.58
N THR A 288 -17.95 -32.68 23.38
CA THR A 288 -17.38 -33.96 23.88
C THR A 288 -16.08 -34.31 23.15
N VAL A 289 -15.29 -35.19 23.76
CA VAL A 289 -14.06 -35.70 23.14
C VAL A 289 -14.37 -36.46 21.83
N ALA A 290 -15.50 -37.17 21.80
CA ALA A 290 -15.94 -37.91 20.61
C ALA A 290 -16.27 -36.98 19.45
N GLU A 291 -17.01 -35.91 19.69
CA GLU A 291 -17.33 -34.88 18.68
C GLU A 291 -16.07 -34.15 18.21
N HIS A 292 -15.11 -33.89 19.10
CA HIS A 292 -13.85 -33.27 18.73
C HIS A 292 -12.98 -34.18 17.83
N VAL A 293 -12.97 -35.51 18.11
CA VAL A 293 -12.28 -36.48 17.24
C VAL A 293 -12.98 -36.60 15.90
N ALA A 294 -14.32 -36.66 15.87
CA ALA A 294 -15.11 -36.74 14.64
C ALA A 294 -14.89 -35.48 13.77
N PHE A 295 -14.71 -34.32 14.35
CA PHE A 295 -14.35 -33.10 13.64
C PHE A 295 -13.07 -33.28 12.81
N TYR A 296 -11.99 -33.79 13.42
CA TYR A 296 -10.72 -34.02 12.72
C TYR A 296 -10.78 -35.19 11.72
N GLU A 297 -11.59 -36.19 11.98
CA GLU A 297 -11.85 -37.28 11.00
C GLU A 297 -12.59 -36.74 9.76
N ALA A 298 -13.54 -35.84 9.93
CA ALA A 298 -14.22 -35.11 8.84
C ALA A 298 -13.28 -34.21 8.01
N GLU A 299 -12.24 -33.66 8.64
CA GLU A 299 -11.14 -32.91 7.99
C GLU A 299 -10.14 -33.82 7.25
N GLY A 300 -10.37 -35.14 7.24
CA GLY A 300 -9.56 -36.10 6.50
C GLY A 300 -8.39 -36.71 7.27
N LEU A 301 -8.26 -36.47 8.58
CA LEU A 301 -7.24 -37.09 9.40
C LEU A 301 -7.64 -38.54 9.71
N SER A 302 -6.65 -39.45 9.77
CA SER A 302 -6.89 -40.79 10.33
C SER A 302 -7.26 -40.67 11.82
N ARG A 303 -8.02 -41.66 12.33
CA ARG A 303 -8.44 -41.70 13.74
C ARG A 303 -7.30 -41.49 14.75
N MET A 304 -6.11 -42.04 14.46
CA MET A 304 -4.93 -41.91 15.31
C MET A 304 -4.33 -40.49 15.25
N GLU A 305 -4.39 -39.84 14.11
CA GLU A 305 -3.95 -38.45 13.95
C GLU A 305 -4.95 -37.48 14.57
N ALA A 306 -6.24 -37.73 14.42
CA ALA A 306 -7.31 -36.98 15.07
C ALA A 306 -7.16 -37.02 16.61
N ILE A 307 -6.93 -38.19 17.22
CA ILE A 307 -6.68 -38.33 18.66
C ILE A 307 -5.43 -37.54 19.09
N LYS A 308 -4.37 -37.52 18.28
CA LYS A 308 -3.17 -36.70 18.58
C LYS A 308 -3.46 -35.19 18.52
N ALA A 309 -4.27 -34.76 17.57
CA ALA A 309 -4.69 -33.38 17.42
C ALA A 309 -5.53 -32.95 18.62
N VAL A 310 -6.56 -33.72 18.97
CA VAL A 310 -7.42 -33.47 20.14
C VAL A 310 -6.65 -33.42 21.45
N ALA A 311 -5.68 -34.33 21.66
CA ALA A 311 -4.82 -34.32 22.84
C ALA A 311 -4.01 -33.02 22.96
N ARG A 312 -3.47 -32.54 21.84
CA ARG A 312 -2.73 -31.27 21.79
C ARG A 312 -3.63 -30.07 22.08
N ASP A 313 -4.80 -29.99 21.46
CA ASP A 313 -5.72 -28.87 21.60
C ASP A 313 -6.34 -28.75 22.99
N ARG A 314 -6.57 -29.89 23.65
CA ARG A 314 -7.06 -29.94 25.03
C ARG A 314 -5.96 -29.91 26.09
N GLY A 315 -4.68 -29.88 25.70
CA GLY A 315 -3.54 -29.84 26.59
C GLY A 315 -3.38 -31.09 27.48
N VAL A 316 -3.86 -32.27 26.96
CA VAL A 316 -3.86 -33.54 27.72
C VAL A 316 -3.07 -34.62 26.98
N SER A 317 -2.74 -35.72 27.71
CA SER A 317 -2.06 -36.85 27.05
C SER A 317 -3.01 -37.66 26.20
N LYS A 318 -2.48 -38.29 25.10
CA LYS A 318 -3.25 -39.17 24.20
C LYS A 318 -3.99 -40.29 24.97
N GLY A 319 -3.39 -40.80 26.07
CA GLY A 319 -4.00 -41.84 26.86
C GLY A 319 -5.30 -41.41 27.57
N ILE A 320 -5.42 -40.11 27.91
CA ILE A 320 -6.65 -39.56 28.48
C ILE A 320 -7.75 -39.55 27.40
N ILE A 321 -7.45 -39.03 26.20
CA ILE A 321 -8.39 -39.02 25.09
C ILE A 321 -8.88 -40.42 24.72
N TYR A 322 -7.96 -41.38 24.66
CA TYR A 322 -8.31 -42.79 24.39
C TYR A 322 -9.24 -43.42 25.43
N LYS A 323 -9.02 -43.13 26.74
CA LYS A 323 -9.88 -43.62 27.79
C LYS A 323 -11.28 -42.99 27.77
N GLU A 324 -11.41 -41.72 27.35
CA GLU A 324 -12.71 -41.07 27.23
C GLU A 324 -13.52 -41.57 26.00
N LEU A 325 -12.86 -41.97 24.93
CA LEU A 325 -13.51 -42.54 23.74
C LEU A 325 -14.01 -43.96 23.92
N ILE A 326 -13.55 -44.71 24.96
CA ILE A 326 -13.91 -46.09 25.26
C ILE A 326 -14.99 -46.18 26.33
N LYS A 327 -15.28 -45.07 27.02
CA LYS A 327 -16.41 -44.99 27.95
C LYS A 327 -17.73 -44.74 27.20
#